data_b4c64865d6c142666efe79819394a733
#
_entry.id   b4c64865d6c142666efe79819394a733
#
_cell.length_a   1.000
_cell.length_b   1.000
_cell.length_c   1.000
_cell.angle_alpha   90.00
_cell.angle_beta   90.00
_cell.angle_gamma   90.00
#
_symmetry.space_group_name_H-M   'P 1'
#
loop_
_entity.id
_entity.type
_entity.pdbx_description
1 polymer ?
#
loop_
_entity_poly.entity_id
_entity_poly.type
_entity_poly.pdbx_seq_one_letter_code
_entity_poly.pdbx_strand_id
1 'polypeptide(L)'
;MKRRALLLLGALLMPTAAHARTTKKPAKQAVRKAATTAKPFGPQPLKEGKTQLVAFNASAFPYRSVDPGTRKPFLDVKNGSKRGHTSLRGDVYWEEPTYSDRRSLLYLPPGFDPQRPVLIVLYFHGQGATLERDVMGRQAVPRQIAESGQNIALVAPQLALDAADSSAGNFWKPGHFAAYVDEAAERLMRLYGDRAAGRQLNLAPVVVVAYSGGYLSAAYALDRGGAAHRVKGVILMDALYGDEDKYAAWVAARRRQAFLLSAYTESTKDENAALQGLLDKKRLSYAKTLPAALNPGTVAFVPCGGLDMHGDFVTRAWRPDPLKAALAMIPGYAPVRDKKSA
;
A
#
# COMPACT_ATOMS: atom_id res chain seq x y z
N MET A 1 -11.24 46.72 -61.95
CA MET A 1 -12.12 47.91 -62.20
C MET A 1 -12.08 48.68 -60.87
N LYS A 2 -11.30 49.83 -60.81
CA LYS A 2 -11.75 51.23 -60.78
C LYS A 2 -12.64 51.51 -59.56
N ARG A 3 -12.43 52.51 -58.70
CA ARG A 3 -11.81 53.85 -58.67
C ARG A 3 -11.68 54.27 -57.16
N ARG A 4 -10.66 54.81 -56.56
CA ARG A 4 -10.14 56.21 -56.55
C ARG A 4 -11.20 57.31 -56.26
N ALA A 5 -10.93 58.04 -55.13
CA ALA A 5 -10.89 59.49 -55.01
C ALA A 5 -10.80 59.84 -53.53
N LEU A 6 -9.92 60.53 -52.98
CA LEU A 6 -9.08 61.77 -53.09
C LEU A 6 -9.82 63.06 -52.64
N LEU A 7 -9.13 63.85 -51.81
CA LEU A 7 -9.15 65.31 -51.56
C LEU A 7 -10.11 65.84 -50.44
N LEU A 8 -9.85 66.86 -49.65
CA LEU A 8 -8.83 67.93 -49.52
C LEU A 8 -8.91 68.59 -48.15
N LEU A 9 -7.84 68.89 -47.51
CA LEU A 9 -7.26 70.14 -46.96
C LEU A 9 -8.20 71.28 -46.48
N GLY A 10 -7.89 71.77 -45.31
CA GLY A 10 -8.31 73.05 -44.78
C GLY A 10 -7.53 73.40 -43.47
N ALA A 11 -6.46 74.21 -43.65
CA ALA A 11 -5.69 74.76 -42.52
C ALA A 11 -6.29 76.13 -42.15
N LEU A 12 -6.33 76.46 -40.84
CA LEU A 12 -6.43 77.84 -40.34
C LEU A 12 -5.64 78.04 -39.08
N LEU A 13 -4.88 79.12 -39.04
CA LEU A 13 -3.89 79.55 -38.07
C LEU A 13 -4.51 80.33 -36.90
N MET A 14 -4.01 80.03 -35.66
CA MET A 14 -3.54 80.87 -34.55
C MET A 14 -4.44 81.99 -33.94
N PRO A 15 -4.37 82.35 -32.65
CA PRO A 15 -3.12 82.63 -31.92
C PRO A 15 -3.02 82.21 -30.44
N THR A 16 -1.79 82.29 -29.91
CA THR A 16 -1.26 82.00 -28.59
C THR A 16 -1.84 82.84 -27.43
N ALA A 17 -2.04 82.17 -26.31
CA ALA A 17 -2.02 82.80 -24.96
C ALA A 17 -1.26 81.91 -23.98
N ALA A 18 -0.17 82.40 -23.48
CA ALA A 18 0.68 81.82 -22.46
C ALA A 18 0.01 81.91 -21.08
N HIS A 19 -0.21 80.71 -20.44
CA HIS A 19 -0.46 80.71 -18.97
C HIS A 19 0.48 79.73 -18.33
N ALA A 20 1.30 80.23 -17.40
CA ALA A 20 2.18 79.50 -16.55
C ALA A 20 1.36 78.49 -15.67
N ARG A 21 1.60 77.20 -15.79
CA ARG A 21 1.08 76.16 -14.89
C ARG A 21 2.20 75.60 -14.05
N THR A 22 2.11 75.88 -12.75
CA THR A 22 2.88 75.24 -11.68
C THR A 22 2.68 73.72 -11.72
N THR A 23 3.73 73.00 -11.94
CA THR A 23 3.73 71.51 -11.94
C THR A 23 3.73 71.00 -10.51
N LYS A 24 2.59 70.53 -10.00
CA LYS A 24 2.53 69.62 -8.83
C LYS A 24 2.89 68.21 -9.33
N LYS A 25 4.00 67.63 -8.78
CA LYS A 25 4.35 66.25 -9.00
C LYS A 25 3.22 65.32 -8.51
N PRO A 26 2.77 64.33 -9.29
CA PRO A 26 1.82 63.33 -8.81
C PRO A 26 2.53 62.39 -7.82
N ALA A 27 1.93 62.22 -6.64
CA ALA A 27 2.35 61.20 -5.66
C ALA A 27 2.25 59.82 -6.30
N LYS A 28 3.33 59.05 -6.26
CA LYS A 28 3.35 57.66 -6.66
C LYS A 28 2.47 56.88 -5.67
N GLN A 29 1.24 56.58 -6.07
CA GLN A 29 0.41 55.56 -5.43
C GLN A 29 1.12 54.21 -5.57
N ALA A 30 1.66 53.70 -4.45
CA ALA A 30 2.16 52.34 -4.37
C ALA A 30 0.97 51.36 -4.54
N VAL A 31 0.83 50.81 -5.72
CA VAL A 31 -0.09 49.68 -5.96
C VAL A 31 0.46 48.51 -5.17
N ARG A 32 -0.09 48.28 -3.97
CA ARG A 32 0.06 47.01 -3.25
C ARG A 32 -0.54 45.92 -4.16
N LYS A 33 0.33 45.22 -4.88
CA LYS A 33 -0.05 43.91 -5.45
C LYS A 33 -0.44 43.00 -4.30
N ALA A 34 -1.75 42.83 -4.09
CA ALA A 34 -2.24 41.72 -3.29
C ALA A 34 -1.79 40.46 -4.05
N ALA A 35 -0.79 39.77 -3.49
CA ALA A 35 -0.45 38.42 -3.95
C ALA A 35 -1.65 37.55 -3.63
N THR A 36 -2.56 37.39 -4.57
CA THR A 36 -3.54 36.34 -4.56
C THR A 36 -2.74 35.05 -4.66
N THR A 37 -2.49 34.42 -3.52
CA THR A 37 -2.02 33.03 -3.48
C THR A 37 -3.12 32.19 -4.09
N ALA A 38 -3.06 31.96 -5.38
CA ALA A 38 -3.93 31.00 -6.06
C ALA A 38 -3.78 29.67 -5.30
N LYS A 39 -4.90 29.12 -4.81
CA LYS A 39 -4.88 27.79 -4.21
C LYS A 39 -4.26 26.84 -5.24
N PRO A 40 -3.30 25.99 -4.84
CA PRO A 40 -2.71 25.03 -5.77
C PRO A 40 -3.81 24.20 -6.41
N PHE A 41 -3.74 24.04 -7.73
CA PHE A 41 -4.73 23.25 -8.47
C PHE A 41 -4.45 21.76 -8.23
N GLY A 42 -5.44 21.04 -7.69
CA GLY A 42 -5.37 19.60 -7.44
C GLY A 42 -5.20 19.21 -5.97
N PRO A 43 -5.21 17.90 -5.68
CA PRO A 43 -5.07 17.38 -4.32
C PRO A 43 -3.71 17.74 -3.73
N GLN A 44 -3.68 18.06 -2.44
CA GLN A 44 -2.47 18.51 -1.74
C GLN A 44 -1.91 17.39 -0.84
N PRO A 45 -0.59 17.35 -0.60
CA PRO A 45 -0.02 16.42 0.37
C PRO A 45 -0.71 16.54 1.75
N LEU A 46 -0.95 15.40 2.41
CA LEU A 46 -1.54 15.40 3.76
C LEU A 46 -0.59 16.06 4.75
N LYS A 47 -1.09 17.01 5.53
CA LYS A 47 -0.34 17.61 6.65
C LYS A 47 -0.17 16.62 7.80
N GLU A 48 -1.22 15.86 8.09
CA GLU A 48 -1.29 14.88 9.17
C GLU A 48 -1.71 13.52 8.62
N GLY A 49 -1.26 12.45 9.28
CA GLY A 49 -1.66 11.11 8.93
C GLY A 49 -3.15 10.87 9.21
N LYS A 50 -3.78 10.05 8.40
CA LYS A 50 -5.17 9.64 8.57
C LYS A 50 -5.26 8.14 8.79
N THR A 51 -5.99 7.73 9.83
CA THR A 51 -6.21 6.33 10.19
C THR A 51 -7.70 6.04 10.27
N GLN A 52 -8.14 4.88 9.79
CA GLN A 52 -9.51 4.43 9.91
C GLN A 52 -9.58 2.91 9.97
N LEU A 53 -10.43 2.40 10.87
CA LEU A 53 -10.93 1.03 10.85
C LEU A 53 -12.32 1.04 10.22
N VAL A 54 -12.51 0.33 9.11
CA VAL A 54 -13.76 0.34 8.35
C VAL A 54 -14.11 -1.05 7.82
N ALA A 55 -15.39 -1.40 7.90
CA ALA A 55 -15.87 -2.66 7.35
C ALA A 55 -15.81 -2.67 5.82
N PHE A 56 -15.26 -3.78 5.26
CA PHE A 56 -15.20 -4.04 3.83
C PHE A 56 -16.29 -5.03 3.41
N ASN A 57 -16.81 -4.87 2.21
CA ASN A 57 -17.64 -5.88 1.56
C ASN A 57 -16.80 -7.08 1.12
N ALA A 58 -15.61 -6.82 0.58
CA ALA A 58 -14.62 -7.81 0.22
C ALA A 58 -13.71 -8.23 1.39
N SER A 59 -14.21 -8.27 2.63
CA SER A 59 -13.46 -8.67 3.84
C SER A 59 -12.97 -10.12 3.78
N ALA A 60 -11.93 -10.45 4.58
CA ALA A 60 -11.47 -11.82 4.73
C ALA A 60 -12.56 -12.74 5.28
N PHE A 61 -13.32 -12.27 6.24
CA PHE A 61 -14.42 -12.97 6.91
C PHE A 61 -15.68 -12.10 6.93
N PRO A 62 -16.90 -12.70 7.08
CA PRO A 62 -17.16 -14.13 7.28
C PRO A 62 -16.93 -14.98 6.00
N TYR A 63 -16.49 -16.22 6.20
CA TYR A 63 -16.32 -17.21 5.14
C TYR A 63 -17.18 -18.46 5.44
N ARG A 64 -18.11 -18.78 4.55
CA ARG A 64 -19.10 -19.85 4.76
C ARG A 64 -19.10 -20.85 3.61
N SER A 65 -17.95 -21.03 2.97
CA SER A 65 -17.77 -21.98 1.87
C SER A 65 -16.91 -23.17 2.31
N VAL A 66 -16.34 -23.87 1.38
CA VAL A 66 -15.51 -25.06 1.58
C VAL A 66 -14.05 -24.65 1.75
N ASP A 67 -13.37 -25.21 2.73
CA ASP A 67 -11.91 -25.14 2.87
C ASP A 67 -11.28 -25.87 1.67
N PRO A 68 -10.46 -25.19 0.85
CA PRO A 68 -9.90 -25.80 -0.36
C PRO A 68 -8.87 -26.91 -0.06
N GLY A 69 -8.24 -26.91 1.10
CA GLY A 69 -7.27 -27.93 1.52
C GLY A 69 -7.96 -29.23 1.94
N THR A 70 -8.97 -29.12 2.79
CA THR A 70 -9.70 -30.29 3.33
C THR A 70 -10.90 -30.70 2.50
N ARG A 71 -11.40 -29.82 1.63
CA ARG A 71 -12.65 -29.95 0.86
C ARG A 71 -13.90 -30.15 1.71
N LYS A 72 -13.85 -29.77 2.97
CA LYS A 72 -14.98 -29.80 3.91
C LYS A 72 -15.53 -28.38 4.12
N PRO A 73 -16.76 -28.24 4.63
CA PRO A 73 -17.25 -26.93 5.07
C PRO A 73 -16.25 -26.28 6.03
N PHE A 74 -15.96 -25.00 5.82
CA PHE A 74 -15.04 -24.25 6.71
C PHE A 74 -15.56 -24.23 8.15
N LEU A 75 -16.85 -23.90 8.33
CA LEU A 75 -17.51 -23.96 9.65
C LEU A 75 -17.97 -25.41 9.86
N ASP A 76 -17.09 -26.25 10.38
CA ASP A 76 -17.24 -27.70 10.51
C ASP A 76 -17.78 -28.14 11.89
N VAL A 77 -17.88 -27.22 12.87
CA VAL A 77 -18.38 -27.48 14.22
C VAL A 77 -19.67 -26.70 14.50
N LYS A 78 -20.63 -27.36 15.21
CA LYS A 78 -21.86 -26.74 15.67
C LYS A 78 -22.10 -27.02 17.15
N ASN A 79 -22.59 -26.00 17.88
CA ASN A 79 -23.10 -26.14 19.23
C ASN A 79 -24.36 -25.27 19.37
N GLY A 80 -25.53 -25.87 19.30
CA GLY A 80 -26.80 -25.18 19.18
C GLY A 80 -26.83 -24.31 17.90
N SER A 81 -27.05 -23.01 18.06
CA SER A 81 -27.03 -22.03 16.95
C SER A 81 -25.62 -21.55 16.60
N LYS A 82 -24.60 -21.79 17.44
CA LYS A 82 -23.22 -21.39 17.19
C LYS A 82 -22.58 -22.30 16.17
N ARG A 83 -21.80 -21.69 15.25
CA ARG A 83 -20.96 -22.41 14.27
C ARG A 83 -19.52 -22.05 14.54
N GLY A 84 -18.61 -22.98 14.30
CA GLY A 84 -17.19 -22.80 14.51
C GLY A 84 -16.36 -23.55 13.46
N HIS A 85 -15.07 -23.32 13.53
CA HIS A 85 -14.05 -23.97 12.73
C HIS A 85 -13.02 -24.65 13.63
N THR A 86 -12.64 -25.87 13.26
CA THR A 86 -11.53 -26.59 13.89
C THR A 86 -10.23 -26.21 13.17
N SER A 87 -9.36 -25.46 13.84
CA SER A 87 -8.05 -25.07 13.31
C SER A 87 -7.17 -26.29 13.02
N LEU A 88 -6.11 -26.12 12.25
CA LEU A 88 -5.12 -27.18 11.99
C LEU A 88 -4.45 -27.70 13.25
N ARG A 89 -4.48 -26.97 14.37
CA ARG A 89 -3.96 -27.36 15.67
C ARG A 89 -4.97 -28.14 16.53
N GLY A 90 -6.22 -28.26 16.05
CA GLY A 90 -7.31 -28.95 16.75
C GLY A 90 -8.14 -28.03 17.66
N ASP A 91 -7.80 -26.76 17.79
CA ASP A 91 -8.59 -25.81 18.58
C ASP A 91 -9.86 -25.41 17.82
N VAL A 92 -10.97 -25.28 18.55
CA VAL A 92 -12.24 -24.82 17.97
C VAL A 92 -12.42 -23.34 18.23
N TYR A 93 -12.56 -22.56 17.16
CA TYR A 93 -12.88 -21.14 17.19
C TYR A 93 -14.27 -20.89 16.63
N TRP A 94 -15.07 -20.08 17.34
CA TRP A 94 -16.44 -19.80 16.95
C TRP A 94 -16.50 -18.71 15.88
N GLU A 95 -17.51 -18.78 15.00
CA GLU A 95 -17.73 -17.78 13.94
C GLU A 95 -17.78 -16.38 14.55
N GLU A 96 -18.51 -16.21 15.66
CA GLU A 96 -18.50 -15.02 16.50
C GLU A 96 -17.63 -15.26 17.74
N PRO A 97 -16.59 -14.42 17.98
CA PRO A 97 -16.17 -13.22 17.21
C PRO A 97 -15.08 -13.49 16.15
N THR A 98 -14.54 -14.71 16.05
CA THR A 98 -13.26 -14.98 15.37
C THR A 98 -13.33 -14.77 13.85
N TYR A 99 -14.42 -15.18 13.23
CA TYR A 99 -14.57 -15.19 11.77
C TYR A 99 -15.70 -14.27 11.28
N SER A 100 -15.99 -13.21 12.00
CA SER A 100 -17.07 -12.27 11.67
C SER A 100 -16.60 -10.82 11.49
N ASP A 101 -15.39 -10.48 11.93
CA ASP A 101 -14.86 -9.13 11.79
C ASP A 101 -14.54 -8.81 10.32
N ARG A 102 -15.24 -7.81 9.80
CA ARG A 102 -15.09 -7.35 8.42
C ARG A 102 -14.18 -6.15 8.27
N ARG A 103 -13.60 -5.67 9.38
CA ARG A 103 -12.81 -4.45 9.35
C ARG A 103 -11.48 -4.63 8.63
N SER A 104 -11.06 -3.54 8.02
CA SER A 104 -9.69 -3.33 7.54
C SER A 104 -9.16 -2.04 8.13
N LEU A 105 -7.88 -2.03 8.49
CA LEU A 105 -7.15 -0.83 8.82
C LEU A 105 -6.74 -0.13 7.54
N LEU A 106 -7.06 1.14 7.44
CA LEU A 106 -6.57 2.07 6.42
C LEU A 106 -5.66 3.10 7.07
N TYR A 107 -4.54 3.39 6.45
CA TYR A 107 -3.64 4.44 6.91
C TYR A 107 -2.99 5.17 5.75
N LEU A 108 -3.02 6.50 5.81
CA LEU A 108 -2.29 7.43 4.95
C LEU A 108 -1.31 8.23 5.81
N PRO A 109 0.00 8.18 5.56
CA PRO A 109 0.98 8.89 6.39
C PRO A 109 0.94 10.41 6.19
N PRO A 110 1.53 11.19 7.12
CA PRO A 110 1.83 12.59 6.85
C PRO A 110 2.69 12.71 5.58
N GLY A 111 2.44 13.72 4.77
CA GLY A 111 3.14 13.91 3.49
C GLY A 111 2.66 13.02 2.35
N PHE A 112 1.65 12.15 2.57
CA PHE A 112 1.06 11.35 1.48
C PHE A 112 0.52 12.28 0.40
N ASP A 113 0.97 12.06 -0.85
CA ASP A 113 0.68 12.92 -1.99
C ASP A 113 0.16 12.10 -3.18
N PRO A 114 -1.14 12.15 -3.49
CA PRO A 114 -1.71 11.42 -4.63
C PRO A 114 -1.32 12.01 -5.99
N GLN A 115 -0.62 13.13 -6.06
CA GLN A 115 -0.06 13.64 -7.31
C GLN A 115 1.27 12.96 -7.70
N ARG A 116 1.85 12.20 -6.78
CA ARG A 116 3.09 11.45 -6.96
C ARG A 116 2.80 9.96 -7.14
N PRO A 117 3.76 9.16 -7.64
CA PRO A 117 3.62 7.72 -7.63
C PRO A 117 3.23 7.21 -6.25
N VAL A 118 2.14 6.45 -6.17
CA VAL A 118 1.60 5.86 -4.95
C VAL A 118 1.86 4.35 -4.96
N LEU A 119 2.22 3.80 -3.81
CA LEU A 119 2.28 2.37 -3.55
C LEU A 119 1.25 2.00 -2.49
N ILE A 120 0.50 0.92 -2.68
CA ILE A 120 -0.34 0.35 -1.63
C ILE A 120 0.41 -0.82 -0.99
N VAL A 121 0.64 -0.74 0.31
CA VAL A 121 1.08 -1.89 1.11
C VAL A 121 -0.15 -2.59 1.66
N LEU A 122 -0.31 -3.86 1.31
CA LEU A 122 -1.34 -4.74 1.84
C LEU A 122 -0.69 -5.69 2.84
N TYR A 123 -1.06 -5.54 4.12
CA TYR A 123 -0.43 -6.24 5.23
C TYR A 123 -1.33 -7.33 5.79
N PHE A 124 -0.92 -8.59 5.67
CA PHE A 124 -1.57 -9.75 6.27
C PHE A 124 -0.86 -10.08 7.59
N HIS A 125 -1.58 -9.90 8.70
CA HIS A 125 -1.05 -10.16 10.05
C HIS A 125 -0.97 -11.65 10.38
N GLY A 126 -0.24 -11.99 11.44
CA GLY A 126 -0.09 -13.35 11.92
C GLY A 126 -1.26 -13.83 12.78
N GLN A 127 -1.14 -15.09 13.24
CA GLN A 127 -2.08 -15.72 14.17
C GLN A 127 -2.17 -14.93 15.48
N GLY A 128 -3.32 -15.04 16.17
CA GLY A 128 -3.58 -14.42 17.46
C GLY A 128 -3.61 -12.88 17.44
N ALA A 129 -3.61 -12.25 16.27
CA ALA A 129 -3.51 -10.80 16.18
C ALA A 129 -4.87 -10.11 16.01
N THR A 130 -4.92 -8.88 16.53
CA THR A 130 -5.98 -7.91 16.21
C THR A 130 -5.36 -6.68 15.55
N LEU A 131 -6.16 -5.96 14.76
CA LEU A 131 -5.69 -4.74 14.08
C LEU A 131 -5.21 -3.69 15.09
N GLU A 132 -5.97 -3.48 16.16
CA GLU A 132 -5.68 -2.45 17.16
C GLU A 132 -4.48 -2.82 18.04
N ARG A 133 -4.52 -4.01 18.68
CA ARG A 133 -3.50 -4.42 19.63
C ARG A 133 -2.17 -4.68 18.96
N ASP A 134 -2.20 -5.38 17.82
CA ASP A 134 -1.00 -5.89 17.19
C ASP A 134 -0.53 -5.04 16.03
N VAL A 135 -1.35 -4.85 14.99
CA VAL A 135 -0.91 -4.17 13.76
C VAL A 135 -0.62 -2.69 14.03
N MET A 136 -1.53 -2.00 14.73
CA MET A 136 -1.35 -0.59 15.08
C MET A 136 -0.41 -0.41 16.27
N GLY A 137 -0.57 -1.22 17.31
CA GLY A 137 0.16 -1.12 18.58
C GLY A 137 1.50 -1.84 18.53
N ARG A 138 1.55 -3.13 18.93
CA ARG A 138 2.78 -3.90 19.15
C ARG A 138 3.73 -3.93 17.95
N GLN A 139 3.22 -4.10 16.72
CA GLN A 139 4.00 -4.16 15.49
C GLN A 139 4.27 -2.75 14.91
N ALA A 140 3.54 -1.74 15.36
CA ALA A 140 3.65 -0.35 14.94
C ALA A 140 3.71 -0.17 13.39
N VAL A 141 2.93 -0.95 12.65
CA VAL A 141 2.98 -0.98 11.18
C VAL A 141 2.71 0.40 10.58
N PRO A 142 1.68 1.18 11.01
CA PRO A 142 1.47 2.54 10.50
C PRO A 142 2.68 3.46 10.72
N ARG A 143 3.34 3.39 11.88
CA ARG A 143 4.56 4.16 12.15
C ARG A 143 5.69 3.77 11.21
N GLN A 144 5.93 2.47 11.01
CA GLN A 144 6.95 1.98 10.08
C GLN A 144 6.69 2.41 8.63
N ILE A 145 5.41 2.43 8.20
CA ILE A 145 5.00 2.99 6.89
C ILE A 145 5.38 4.47 6.80
N ALA A 146 4.99 5.29 7.79
CA ALA A 146 5.28 6.73 7.79
C ALA A 146 6.78 7.02 7.76
N GLU A 147 7.54 6.31 8.59
CA GLU A 147 8.99 6.48 8.71
C GLU A 147 9.80 5.86 7.57
N SER A 148 9.18 5.09 6.67
CA SER A 148 9.86 4.56 5.48
C SER A 148 10.29 5.66 4.49
N GLY A 149 9.70 6.84 4.60
CA GLY A 149 9.94 7.95 3.69
C GLY A 149 9.38 7.75 2.28
N GLN A 150 8.52 6.77 2.10
CA GLN A 150 7.91 6.43 0.82
C GLN A 150 6.46 6.94 0.75
N ASN A 151 5.96 7.21 -0.45
CA ASN A 151 4.56 7.61 -0.68
C ASN A 151 3.63 6.39 -0.68
N ILE A 152 3.38 5.83 0.51
CA ILE A 152 2.70 4.56 0.71
C ILE A 152 1.36 4.75 1.42
N ALA A 153 0.31 4.09 0.92
CA ALA A 153 -0.93 3.84 1.63
C ALA A 153 -0.92 2.43 2.24
N LEU A 154 -1.33 2.27 3.49
CA LEU A 154 -1.46 0.96 4.15
C LEU A 154 -2.91 0.50 4.13
N VAL A 155 -3.09 -0.78 3.86
CA VAL A 155 -4.34 -1.53 4.04
C VAL A 155 -4.03 -2.84 4.74
N ALA A 156 -4.76 -3.17 5.82
CA ALA A 156 -4.61 -4.44 6.50
C ALA A 156 -5.99 -5.01 6.86
N PRO A 157 -6.41 -6.16 6.30
CA PRO A 157 -7.64 -6.82 6.71
C PRO A 157 -7.49 -7.43 8.10
N GLN A 158 -8.59 -7.48 8.88
CA GLN A 158 -8.66 -8.41 9.99
C GLN A 158 -8.80 -9.83 9.42
N LEU A 159 -7.85 -10.69 9.72
CA LEU A 159 -7.91 -12.14 9.50
C LEU A 159 -8.66 -12.81 10.67
N ALA A 160 -8.41 -14.10 10.96
CA ALA A 160 -8.99 -14.74 12.13
C ALA A 160 -8.66 -13.95 13.42
N LEU A 161 -9.69 -13.40 14.06
CA LEU A 161 -9.53 -12.48 15.19
C LEU A 161 -9.08 -13.26 16.42
N ASP A 162 -7.93 -12.89 16.98
CA ASP A 162 -7.37 -13.40 18.24
C ASP A 162 -7.33 -14.94 18.32
N ALA A 163 -7.06 -15.60 17.19
CA ALA A 163 -7.05 -17.06 17.05
C ALA A 163 -5.74 -17.58 16.49
N ALA A 164 -5.31 -18.74 16.99
CA ALA A 164 -4.15 -19.47 16.45
C ALA A 164 -4.51 -20.20 15.15
N ASP A 165 -5.05 -19.45 14.20
CA ASP A 165 -5.52 -19.93 12.90
C ASP A 165 -5.04 -19.02 11.77
N SER A 166 -4.57 -19.64 10.66
CA SER A 166 -4.06 -18.96 9.46
C SER A 166 -5.06 -18.96 8.31
N SER A 167 -6.27 -19.43 8.53
CA SER A 167 -7.28 -19.56 7.47
C SER A 167 -7.45 -18.27 6.66
N ALA A 168 -7.37 -18.40 5.34
CA ALA A 168 -7.40 -17.25 4.43
C ALA A 168 -8.81 -16.70 4.17
N GLY A 169 -9.85 -17.42 4.59
CA GLY A 169 -11.23 -16.97 4.44
C GLY A 169 -11.62 -16.73 2.99
N ASN A 170 -12.18 -15.56 2.71
CA ASN A 170 -12.60 -15.21 1.35
C ASN A 170 -11.41 -15.07 0.38
N PHE A 171 -10.17 -14.88 0.84
CA PHE A 171 -9.00 -14.88 -0.06
C PHE A 171 -8.77 -16.23 -0.75
N TRP A 172 -9.35 -17.31 -0.26
CA TRP A 172 -9.41 -18.59 -0.98
C TRP A 172 -10.23 -18.53 -2.28
N LYS A 173 -11.16 -17.57 -2.41
CA LYS A 173 -12.02 -17.47 -3.59
C LYS A 173 -11.28 -16.85 -4.78
N PRO A 174 -11.42 -17.43 -5.98
CA PRO A 174 -10.89 -16.79 -7.19
C PRO A 174 -11.42 -15.36 -7.36
N GLY A 175 -10.53 -14.43 -7.70
CA GLY A 175 -10.88 -13.02 -7.94
C GLY A 175 -11.12 -12.17 -6.69
N HIS A 176 -11.18 -12.76 -5.49
CA HIS A 176 -11.51 -12.00 -4.28
C HIS A 176 -10.47 -10.95 -3.92
N PHE A 177 -9.19 -11.27 -4.11
CA PHE A 177 -8.13 -10.28 -3.87
C PHE A 177 -8.23 -9.06 -4.77
N ALA A 178 -8.64 -9.23 -6.03
CA ALA A 178 -8.90 -8.09 -6.93
C ALA A 178 -10.03 -7.21 -6.37
N ALA A 179 -11.16 -7.80 -5.98
CA ALA A 179 -12.27 -7.06 -5.38
C ALA A 179 -11.86 -6.34 -4.08
N TYR A 180 -11.03 -6.99 -3.26
CA TYR A 180 -10.49 -6.38 -2.04
C TYR A 180 -9.61 -5.16 -2.34
N VAL A 181 -8.70 -5.28 -3.32
CA VAL A 181 -7.79 -4.17 -3.72
C VAL A 181 -8.57 -3.00 -4.33
N ASP A 182 -9.62 -3.28 -5.10
CA ASP A 182 -10.46 -2.24 -5.69
C ASP A 182 -11.27 -1.50 -4.61
N GLU A 183 -11.87 -2.22 -3.64
CA GLU A 183 -12.55 -1.60 -2.50
C GLU A 183 -11.54 -0.81 -1.64
N ALA A 184 -10.33 -1.33 -1.43
CA ALA A 184 -9.28 -0.63 -0.70
C ALA A 184 -8.92 0.72 -1.33
N ALA A 185 -8.76 0.77 -2.65
CA ALA A 185 -8.48 2.01 -3.37
C ALA A 185 -9.61 3.04 -3.21
N GLU A 186 -10.88 2.60 -3.29
CA GLU A 186 -12.04 3.46 -3.07
C GLU A 186 -12.09 3.99 -1.63
N ARG A 187 -11.85 3.12 -0.63
CA ARG A 187 -11.85 3.50 0.79
C ARG A 187 -10.71 4.46 1.12
N LEU A 188 -9.51 4.23 0.58
CA LEU A 188 -8.36 5.13 0.72
C LEU A 188 -8.64 6.50 0.10
N MET A 189 -9.28 6.56 -1.06
CA MET A 189 -9.71 7.81 -1.68
C MET A 189 -10.68 8.59 -0.77
N ARG A 190 -11.65 7.91 -0.17
CA ARG A 190 -12.59 8.51 0.79
C ARG A 190 -11.87 9.00 2.05
N LEU A 191 -10.92 8.22 2.57
CA LEU A 191 -10.10 8.60 3.72
C LEU A 191 -9.23 9.82 3.41
N TYR A 192 -8.67 9.90 2.20
CA TYR A 192 -7.93 11.08 1.75
C TYR A 192 -8.82 12.32 1.72
N GLY A 193 -10.08 12.19 1.25
CA GLY A 193 -11.10 13.24 1.25
C GLY A 193 -11.21 14.03 -0.04
N ASP A 194 -10.52 13.63 -1.12
CA ASP A 194 -10.63 14.24 -2.45
C ASP A 194 -10.73 13.16 -3.54
N ARG A 195 -11.79 13.23 -4.35
CA ARG A 195 -12.01 12.29 -5.45
C ARG A 195 -10.91 12.32 -6.52
N ALA A 196 -10.20 13.43 -6.67
CA ALA A 196 -9.07 13.55 -7.60
C ALA A 196 -7.92 12.57 -7.28
N ALA A 197 -7.79 12.14 -6.02
CA ALA A 197 -6.85 11.10 -5.61
C ALA A 197 -7.20 9.69 -6.15
N GLY A 198 -8.46 9.47 -6.56
CA GLY A 198 -8.99 8.15 -6.92
C GLY A 198 -8.26 7.52 -8.09
N ARG A 199 -7.89 8.29 -9.11
CA ARG A 199 -7.17 7.77 -10.29
C ARG A 199 -5.85 7.10 -9.91
N GLN A 200 -5.05 7.76 -9.07
CA GLN A 200 -3.74 7.24 -8.66
C GLN A 200 -3.88 6.01 -7.77
N LEU A 201 -4.81 6.03 -6.83
CA LEU A 201 -5.08 4.90 -5.93
C LEU A 201 -5.61 3.68 -6.68
N ASN A 202 -6.51 3.87 -7.65
CA ASN A 202 -7.05 2.77 -8.46
C ASN A 202 -5.99 2.11 -9.35
N LEU A 203 -4.98 2.85 -9.78
CA LEU A 203 -3.88 2.35 -10.61
C LEU A 203 -2.64 1.98 -9.78
N ALA A 204 -2.63 2.26 -8.49
CA ALA A 204 -1.47 2.05 -7.64
C ALA A 204 -1.05 0.57 -7.63
N PRO A 205 0.24 0.29 -7.81
CA PRO A 205 0.77 -1.04 -7.59
C PRO A 205 0.65 -1.43 -6.12
N VAL A 206 0.67 -2.74 -5.88
CA VAL A 206 0.54 -3.34 -4.55
C VAL A 206 1.84 -4.04 -4.17
N VAL A 207 2.27 -3.87 -2.92
CA VAL A 207 3.22 -4.76 -2.26
C VAL A 207 2.46 -5.54 -1.20
N VAL A 208 2.50 -6.85 -1.31
CA VAL A 208 1.93 -7.77 -0.33
C VAL A 208 2.98 -8.01 0.75
N VAL A 209 2.62 -7.73 1.99
CA VAL A 209 3.44 -8.05 3.17
C VAL A 209 2.69 -9.07 4.00
N ALA A 210 3.32 -10.17 4.32
CA ALA A 210 2.77 -11.17 5.22
C ALA A 210 3.70 -11.37 6.41
N TYR A 211 3.11 -11.47 7.59
CA TYR A 211 3.79 -11.87 8.81
C TYR A 211 3.21 -13.18 9.34
N SER A 212 4.08 -14.15 9.67
CA SER A 212 3.65 -15.39 10.32
C SER A 212 2.47 -16.06 9.58
N GLY A 213 1.37 -16.36 10.27
CA GLY A 213 0.17 -16.97 9.72
C GLY A 213 -0.51 -16.23 8.57
N GLY A 214 -0.14 -14.97 8.30
CA GLY A 214 -0.62 -14.22 7.12
C GLY A 214 -0.18 -14.79 5.77
N TYR A 215 0.77 -15.74 5.77
CA TYR A 215 1.32 -16.38 4.57
C TYR A 215 0.23 -17.00 3.69
N LEU A 216 -0.77 -17.66 4.30
CA LEU A 216 -1.79 -18.39 3.56
C LEU A 216 -2.68 -17.43 2.75
N SER A 217 -3.10 -16.33 3.36
CA SER A 217 -3.85 -15.29 2.67
C SER A 217 -3.03 -14.68 1.52
N ALA A 218 -1.73 -14.45 1.72
CA ALA A 218 -0.83 -13.95 0.69
C ALA A 218 -0.67 -14.95 -0.46
N ALA A 219 -0.43 -16.24 -0.17
CA ALA A 219 -0.28 -17.29 -1.18
C ALA A 219 -1.49 -17.36 -2.11
N TYR A 220 -2.70 -17.39 -1.56
CA TYR A 220 -3.93 -17.47 -2.36
C TYR A 220 -4.28 -16.16 -3.08
N ALA A 221 -3.94 -15.01 -2.50
CA ALA A 221 -4.04 -13.73 -3.19
C ALA A 221 -3.19 -13.69 -4.47
N LEU A 222 -1.98 -14.27 -4.42
CA LEU A 222 -1.07 -14.36 -5.56
C LEU A 222 -1.49 -15.41 -6.57
N ASP A 223 -1.94 -16.60 -6.12
CA ASP A 223 -2.29 -17.75 -6.96
C ASP A 223 -3.55 -17.50 -7.79
N ARG A 224 -4.63 -17.11 -7.14
CA ARG A 224 -5.96 -17.02 -7.78
C ARG A 224 -6.72 -15.74 -7.51
N GLY A 225 -6.11 -14.79 -6.83
CA GLY A 225 -6.78 -13.57 -6.38
C GLY A 225 -7.19 -12.57 -7.47
N GLY A 226 -6.76 -12.73 -8.72
CA GLY A 226 -7.19 -11.93 -9.87
C GLY A 226 -6.43 -10.62 -10.09
N ALA A 227 -5.62 -10.13 -9.14
CA ALA A 227 -4.86 -8.87 -9.23
C ALA A 227 -3.33 -9.06 -9.27
N ALA A 228 -2.85 -10.23 -9.65
CA ALA A 228 -1.41 -10.52 -9.68
C ALA A 228 -0.60 -9.52 -10.54
N HIS A 229 -1.21 -8.95 -11.59
CA HIS A 229 -0.59 -7.93 -12.44
C HIS A 229 -0.30 -6.62 -11.70
N ARG A 230 -1.04 -6.29 -10.65
CA ARG A 230 -0.83 -5.12 -9.79
C ARG A 230 0.24 -5.35 -8.72
N VAL A 231 0.53 -6.62 -8.37
CA VAL A 231 1.52 -6.94 -7.33
C VAL A 231 2.93 -6.72 -7.87
N LYS A 232 3.65 -5.75 -7.30
CA LYS A 232 5.03 -5.37 -7.63
C LYS A 232 6.06 -5.95 -6.67
N GLY A 233 5.61 -6.53 -5.58
CA GLY A 233 6.51 -7.17 -4.62
C GLY A 233 5.77 -7.95 -3.56
N VAL A 234 6.49 -8.90 -2.99
CA VAL A 234 6.09 -9.68 -1.82
C VAL A 234 7.19 -9.59 -0.78
N ILE A 235 6.82 -9.29 0.46
CA ILE A 235 7.71 -9.31 1.62
C ILE A 235 7.13 -10.31 2.61
N LEU A 236 7.86 -11.40 2.86
CA LEU A 236 7.53 -12.40 3.86
C LEU A 236 8.38 -12.15 5.09
N MET A 237 7.73 -11.87 6.22
CA MET A 237 8.35 -11.60 7.50
C MET A 237 8.13 -12.81 8.40
N ASP A 238 9.03 -13.77 8.33
CA ASP A 238 8.93 -15.09 8.98
C ASP A 238 7.56 -15.72 8.74
N ALA A 239 7.17 -15.77 7.46
CA ALA A 239 5.81 -16.01 7.01
C ALA A 239 5.71 -17.06 5.88
N LEU A 240 6.68 -17.94 5.73
CA LEU A 240 6.61 -19.01 4.74
C LEU A 240 6.42 -20.35 5.46
N TYR A 241 5.17 -20.67 5.83
CA TYR A 241 4.80 -21.90 6.53
C TYR A 241 4.13 -22.93 5.62
N GLY A 242 4.27 -22.79 4.29
CA GLY A 242 3.70 -23.69 3.29
C GLY A 242 3.32 -22.95 2.01
N ASP A 243 2.69 -23.67 1.08
CA ASP A 243 2.24 -23.14 -0.22
C ASP A 243 3.40 -22.59 -1.09
N GLU A 244 4.60 -23.14 -0.97
CA GLU A 244 5.83 -22.74 -1.67
C GLU A 244 5.65 -22.82 -3.19
N ASP A 245 4.85 -23.75 -3.67
CA ASP A 245 4.50 -23.93 -5.07
C ASP A 245 3.82 -22.68 -5.67
N LYS A 246 2.93 -22.02 -4.90
CA LYS A 246 2.24 -20.80 -5.31
C LYS A 246 3.18 -19.61 -5.38
N TYR A 247 4.07 -19.48 -4.39
CA TYR A 247 5.10 -18.44 -4.42
C TYR A 247 6.08 -18.66 -5.56
N ALA A 248 6.54 -19.89 -5.78
CA ALA A 248 7.44 -20.24 -6.89
C ALA A 248 6.80 -19.98 -8.26
N ALA A 249 5.52 -20.32 -8.42
CA ALA A 249 4.77 -20.04 -9.65
C ALA A 249 4.63 -18.53 -9.88
N TRP A 250 4.29 -17.76 -8.83
CA TRP A 250 4.17 -16.32 -8.94
C TRP A 250 5.51 -15.64 -9.27
N VAL A 251 6.61 -16.03 -8.61
CA VAL A 251 7.96 -15.52 -8.91
C VAL A 251 8.33 -15.82 -10.37
N ALA A 252 8.08 -17.03 -10.84
CA ALA A 252 8.39 -17.41 -12.22
C ALA A 252 7.61 -16.56 -13.25
N ALA A 253 6.32 -16.34 -12.98
CA ALA A 253 5.45 -15.53 -13.85
C ALA A 253 5.80 -14.04 -13.81
N ARG A 254 6.33 -13.53 -12.70
CA ARG A 254 6.54 -12.09 -12.45
C ARG A 254 8.01 -11.68 -12.36
N ARG A 255 8.96 -12.57 -12.58
CA ARG A 255 10.40 -12.40 -12.37
C ARG A 255 11.06 -11.13 -12.90
N ARG A 256 10.46 -10.49 -13.92
CA ARG A 256 10.97 -9.23 -14.52
C ARG A 256 10.21 -8.00 -14.07
N GLN A 257 9.15 -8.15 -13.30
CA GLN A 257 8.18 -7.08 -13.01
C GLN A 257 7.95 -6.88 -11.52
N ALA A 258 8.39 -7.82 -10.70
CA ALA A 258 8.14 -7.83 -9.28
C ALA A 258 9.35 -8.38 -8.51
N PHE A 259 9.39 -8.16 -7.19
CA PHE A 259 10.40 -8.70 -6.30
C PHE A 259 9.80 -9.65 -5.25
N LEU A 260 10.63 -10.53 -4.69
CA LEU A 260 10.35 -11.30 -3.48
C LEU A 260 11.48 -11.07 -2.46
N LEU A 261 11.11 -10.68 -1.25
CA LEU A 261 11.98 -10.68 -0.08
C LEU A 261 11.36 -11.63 0.96
N SER A 262 12.04 -12.73 1.28
CA SER A 262 11.71 -13.59 2.40
C SER A 262 12.78 -13.45 3.48
N ALA A 263 12.44 -12.81 4.58
CA ALA A 263 13.27 -12.73 5.78
C ALA A 263 12.68 -13.71 6.80
N TYR A 264 13.52 -14.56 7.42
CA TYR A 264 13.02 -15.69 8.18
C TYR A 264 13.94 -16.10 9.34
N THR A 265 13.35 -16.79 10.31
CA THR A 265 14.03 -17.43 11.45
C THR A 265 14.15 -18.94 11.20
N GLU A 266 14.68 -19.67 12.19
CA GLU A 266 14.67 -21.15 12.16
C GLU A 266 13.24 -21.73 12.05
N SER A 267 12.18 -20.94 12.38
CA SER A 267 10.79 -21.42 12.36
C SER A 267 10.24 -21.71 10.96
N THR A 268 10.81 -21.08 9.91
CA THR A 268 10.39 -21.27 8.51
C THR A 268 11.57 -21.57 7.59
N LYS A 269 12.66 -22.05 8.15
CA LYS A 269 13.90 -22.32 7.42
C LYS A 269 13.73 -23.40 6.34
N ASP A 270 13.03 -24.49 6.70
CA ASP A 270 12.84 -25.63 5.81
C ASP A 270 11.93 -25.27 4.61
N GLU A 271 10.87 -24.52 4.85
CA GLU A 271 9.97 -24.02 3.79
C GLU A 271 10.68 -23.00 2.89
N ASN A 272 11.53 -22.14 3.47
CA ASN A 272 12.40 -21.26 2.66
C ASN A 272 13.39 -22.05 1.79
N ALA A 273 13.97 -23.13 2.32
CA ALA A 273 14.83 -24.02 1.54
C ALA A 273 14.04 -24.77 0.45
N ALA A 274 12.80 -25.21 0.75
CA ALA A 274 11.92 -25.84 -0.22
C ALA A 274 11.57 -24.89 -1.37
N LEU A 275 11.23 -23.63 -1.07
CA LEU A 275 10.98 -22.61 -2.10
C LEU A 275 12.23 -22.34 -2.95
N GLN A 276 13.42 -22.23 -2.34
CA GLN A 276 14.70 -22.10 -3.07
C GLN A 276 14.89 -23.28 -4.04
N GLY A 277 14.66 -24.53 -3.58
CA GLY A 277 14.72 -25.72 -4.43
C GLY A 277 13.74 -25.73 -5.60
N LEU A 278 12.53 -25.16 -5.42
CA LEU A 278 11.57 -24.97 -6.51
C LEU A 278 12.04 -23.91 -7.52
N LEU A 279 12.69 -22.84 -7.05
CA LEU A 279 13.27 -21.81 -7.91
C LEU A 279 14.47 -22.35 -8.70
N ASP A 280 15.33 -23.18 -8.09
CA ASP A 280 16.47 -23.85 -8.74
C ASP A 280 15.97 -24.74 -9.89
N LYS A 281 14.94 -25.54 -9.65
CA LYS A 281 14.30 -26.37 -10.72
C LYS A 281 13.79 -25.53 -11.90
N LYS A 282 13.40 -24.27 -11.64
CA LYS A 282 12.96 -23.30 -12.65
C LYS A 282 14.10 -22.45 -13.22
N ARG A 283 15.36 -22.67 -12.79
CA ARG A 283 16.54 -21.89 -13.16
C ARG A 283 16.37 -20.39 -12.88
N LEU A 284 15.79 -20.07 -11.73
CA LEU A 284 15.59 -18.70 -11.25
C LEU A 284 16.63 -18.40 -10.16
N SER A 285 17.42 -17.37 -10.38
CA SER A 285 18.43 -16.93 -9.42
C SER A 285 17.83 -16.16 -8.25
N TYR A 286 18.46 -16.27 -7.10
CA TYR A 286 18.12 -15.54 -5.87
C TYR A 286 19.37 -15.22 -5.06
N ALA A 287 19.29 -14.20 -4.21
CA ALA A 287 20.32 -13.88 -3.23
C ALA A 287 19.99 -14.52 -1.86
N LYS A 288 21.02 -14.79 -1.06
CA LYS A 288 20.90 -15.26 0.33
C LYS A 288 21.27 -14.18 1.35
N THR A 289 21.33 -12.95 0.90
CA THR A 289 21.63 -11.76 1.72
C THR A 289 20.67 -10.65 1.40
N LEU A 290 20.56 -9.68 2.32
CA LEU A 290 19.72 -8.51 2.11
C LEU A 290 20.20 -7.69 0.91
N PRO A 291 19.37 -7.43 -0.10
CA PRO A 291 19.78 -6.64 -1.27
C PRO A 291 19.85 -5.14 -0.92
N ALA A 292 20.61 -4.38 -1.69
CA ALA A 292 20.67 -2.92 -1.53
C ALA A 292 19.37 -2.22 -1.96
N ALA A 293 18.62 -2.81 -2.90
CA ALA A 293 17.32 -2.30 -3.37
C ALA A 293 16.41 -3.45 -3.80
N LEU A 294 15.11 -3.24 -3.66
CA LEU A 294 14.05 -4.17 -4.09
C LEU A 294 13.57 -3.81 -5.51
N ASN A 295 14.47 -3.96 -6.47
CA ASN A 295 14.17 -3.75 -7.89
C ASN A 295 13.28 -4.88 -8.45
N PRO A 296 12.52 -4.65 -9.54
CA PRO A 296 11.90 -5.73 -10.29
C PRO A 296 12.91 -6.81 -10.68
N GLY A 297 12.60 -8.06 -10.38
CA GLY A 297 13.47 -9.21 -10.59
C GLY A 297 14.31 -9.62 -9.38
N THR A 298 14.35 -8.81 -8.33
CA THR A 298 15.06 -9.19 -7.08
C THR A 298 14.29 -10.31 -6.39
N VAL A 299 14.99 -11.40 -6.08
CA VAL A 299 14.53 -12.48 -5.20
C VAL A 299 15.59 -12.67 -4.13
N ALA A 300 15.22 -12.54 -2.87
CA ALA A 300 16.17 -12.65 -1.77
C ALA A 300 15.60 -13.42 -0.59
N PHE A 301 16.42 -14.25 0.01
CA PHE A 301 16.17 -15.03 1.21
C PHE A 301 17.16 -14.62 2.29
N VAL A 302 16.66 -14.09 3.41
CA VAL A 302 17.50 -13.48 4.45
C VAL A 302 17.27 -14.18 5.78
N PRO A 303 18.18 -15.07 6.22
CA PRO A 303 18.10 -15.67 7.55
C PRO A 303 18.36 -14.60 8.62
N CYS A 304 17.55 -14.55 9.66
CA CYS A 304 17.50 -13.47 10.65
C CYS A 304 17.56 -13.96 12.11
N GLY A 305 18.08 -15.13 12.39
CA GLY A 305 18.27 -15.62 13.77
C GLY A 305 17.37 -16.78 14.17
N GLY A 306 17.29 -17.03 15.48
CA GLY A 306 16.63 -18.18 16.07
C GLY A 306 15.11 -18.05 16.24
N LEU A 307 14.50 -19.11 16.79
CA LEU A 307 13.05 -19.22 17.02
C LEU A 307 12.49 -18.14 17.93
N ASP A 308 13.29 -17.66 18.88
CA ASP A 308 12.92 -16.63 19.85
C ASP A 308 12.59 -15.27 19.22
N MET A 309 13.08 -15.04 18.01
CA MET A 309 12.84 -13.77 17.30
C MET A 309 11.48 -13.70 16.61
N HIS A 310 10.75 -14.80 16.45
CA HIS A 310 9.50 -14.84 15.70
C HIS A 310 8.47 -13.81 16.23
N GLY A 311 8.27 -13.74 17.53
CA GLY A 311 7.28 -12.87 18.16
C GLY A 311 7.48 -11.38 17.87
N ASP A 312 8.73 -10.95 17.78
CA ASP A 312 9.12 -9.54 17.57
C ASP A 312 9.55 -9.25 16.11
N PHE A 313 9.41 -10.21 15.19
CA PHE A 313 10.02 -10.16 13.87
C PHE A 313 9.63 -8.91 13.07
N VAL A 314 8.45 -8.38 13.27
CA VAL A 314 7.98 -7.16 12.58
C VAL A 314 8.64 -5.89 13.13
N THR A 315 9.16 -5.92 14.37
CA THR A 315 9.82 -4.78 15.00
C THR A 315 11.32 -4.96 15.12
N ARG A 316 11.81 -6.21 15.07
CA ARG A 316 13.22 -6.54 15.25
C ARG A 316 13.56 -7.85 14.53
N ALA A 317 14.05 -7.76 13.30
CA ALA A 317 14.58 -8.90 12.57
C ALA A 317 16.07 -8.69 12.29
N TRP A 318 16.48 -8.41 11.04
CA TRP A 318 17.89 -8.07 10.72
C TRP A 318 18.31 -6.69 11.22
N ARG A 319 17.37 -5.89 11.69
CA ARG A 319 17.56 -4.56 12.30
C ARG A 319 16.28 -4.11 13.00
N PRO A 320 16.31 -3.06 13.83
CA PRO A 320 15.11 -2.38 14.30
C PRO A 320 14.25 -1.87 13.14
N ASP A 321 12.93 -1.96 13.29
CA ASP A 321 11.93 -1.54 12.28
C ASP A 321 12.19 -2.13 10.88
N PRO A 322 12.25 -3.46 10.75
CA PRO A 322 12.65 -4.11 9.52
C PRO A 322 11.68 -3.87 8.37
N LEU A 323 10.39 -3.70 8.63
CA LEU A 323 9.40 -3.37 7.61
C LEU A 323 9.68 -1.97 7.01
N LYS A 324 9.93 -0.97 7.87
CA LYS A 324 10.38 0.37 7.43
C LYS A 324 11.61 0.27 6.52
N ALA A 325 12.60 -0.52 6.93
CA ALA A 325 13.82 -0.69 6.17
C ALA A 325 13.58 -1.36 4.81
N ALA A 326 12.76 -2.42 4.77
CA ALA A 326 12.41 -3.10 3.53
C ALA A 326 11.65 -2.17 2.57
N LEU A 327 10.69 -1.41 3.08
CA LEU A 327 9.92 -0.46 2.27
C LEU A 327 10.79 0.67 1.70
N ALA A 328 11.76 1.17 2.48
CA ALA A 328 12.70 2.20 2.01
C ALA A 328 13.59 1.73 0.85
N MET A 329 13.78 0.41 0.68
CA MET A 329 14.53 -0.18 -0.44
C MET A 329 13.74 -0.24 -1.76
N ILE A 330 12.42 0.06 -1.75
CA ILE A 330 11.58 0.02 -2.96
C ILE A 330 11.79 1.32 -3.74
N PRO A 331 12.32 1.30 -4.98
CA PRO A 331 12.60 2.52 -5.73
C PRO A 331 11.34 3.16 -6.31
N GLY A 332 11.37 4.48 -6.47
CA GLY A 332 10.37 5.25 -7.23
C GLY A 332 9.24 5.88 -6.43
N TYR A 333 9.21 5.69 -5.10
CA TYR A 333 8.14 6.23 -4.25
C TYR A 333 8.62 7.24 -3.20
N ALA A 334 9.93 7.45 -3.06
CA ALA A 334 10.49 8.46 -2.17
C ALA A 334 10.17 9.90 -2.65
N PRO A 335 10.10 10.89 -1.76
CA PRO A 335 10.03 12.30 -2.14
C PRO A 335 11.18 12.68 -3.06
N VAL A 336 10.90 13.45 -4.10
CA VAL A 336 11.96 14.12 -4.86
C VAL A 336 12.60 15.12 -3.91
N ARG A 337 13.86 14.91 -3.55
CA ARG A 337 14.60 15.93 -2.78
C ARG A 337 14.83 17.11 -3.70
N ASP A 338 14.23 18.25 -3.37
CA ASP A 338 14.57 19.50 -4.05
C ASP A 338 16.06 19.76 -3.87
N LYS A 339 16.80 19.85 -4.98
CA LYS A 339 18.25 20.18 -5.00
C LYS A 339 18.58 21.58 -4.46
N LYS A 340 17.62 22.28 -3.82
CA LYS A 340 17.78 23.66 -3.31
C LYS A 340 18.11 23.76 -1.82
N SER A 341 18.40 22.67 -1.13
CA SER A 341 18.77 22.67 0.28
C SER A 341 20.09 21.90 0.54
N ALA A 342 21.08 22.15 -0.28
CA ALA A 342 22.47 21.78 -0.02
C ALA A 342 23.35 23.02 -0.12
#